data_d0c96caad050455d01db1c4df9d05c33
#
_entry.id   d0c96caad050455d01db1c4df9d05c33
#
_cell.length_a   1.000
_cell.length_b   1.000
_cell.length_c   1.000
_cell.angle_alpha   90.00
_cell.angle_beta   90.00
_cell.angle_gamma   90.00
#
_symmetry.space_group_name_H-M   'P 1'
#
loop_
_entity.id
_entity.type
_entity.pdbx_description
1 polymer ?
#
loop_
_entity_poly.entity_id
_entity_poly.type
_entity_poly.pdbx_seq_one_letter_code
_entity_poly.pdbx_strand_id
1 'polypeptide(L)'
;IVGDNNCGKTSVMEAIQFLRSGSPANIYNIARLRDRTLTFFSNSLYDNFICMFPKEDDKLQIKLSGEYDSQPVSYVLSGTESKELIDLNELDRIARREFAEANGETETDVFDGSSVYMIGEQTLTESIRLNRLTRVTGTLIRLKPQIKISYVSPFEHLNGNIVNRIIKNDAYKLICLNALQLFDPEIEDIMIFRSDVSNRPVEYLKHKRLGNMPLSTYGDGIKKVLVLANAIIGATDGILLIDEIETAIHRKYYNDIFRFIVKACHTFNVQVFITTHSIEAIDGLLATQDYDIQSKEDAITVVTLRRENHKTYSRVLQGREVFKNREAFGFEVRL
;
A
#
# COMPACT_ATOMS: atom_id res chain seq x y z
N ILE A 1 3.17 -1.39 -12.80
CA ILE A 1 2.07 -2.33 -13.07
C ILE A 1 0.93 -1.54 -13.69
N VAL A 2 0.53 -1.90 -14.90
CA VAL A 2 -0.45 -1.17 -15.70
C VAL A 2 -1.56 -2.11 -16.20
N GLY A 3 -2.63 -1.56 -16.73
CA GLY A 3 -3.77 -2.31 -17.27
C GLY A 3 -5.09 -1.65 -16.93
N ASP A 4 -6.18 -2.19 -17.48
CA ASP A 4 -7.53 -1.69 -17.29
C ASP A 4 -8.02 -1.77 -15.84
N ASN A 5 -9.14 -1.13 -15.56
CA ASN A 5 -9.80 -1.26 -14.28
C ASN A 5 -10.22 -2.73 -14.05
N ASN A 6 -10.11 -3.18 -12.81
CA ASN A 6 -10.45 -4.55 -12.40
C ASN A 6 -9.62 -5.68 -13.07
N CYS A 7 -8.42 -5.38 -13.59
CA CYS A 7 -7.49 -6.40 -14.11
C CYS A 7 -6.61 -7.04 -13.02
N GLY A 8 -6.71 -6.61 -11.76
CA GLY A 8 -5.99 -7.21 -10.63
C GLY A 8 -4.76 -6.44 -10.15
N LYS A 9 -4.55 -5.17 -10.54
CA LYS A 9 -3.40 -4.36 -10.07
C LYS A 9 -3.29 -4.30 -8.54
N THR A 10 -4.37 -3.95 -7.87
CA THR A 10 -4.40 -3.91 -6.40
C THR A 10 -4.21 -5.29 -5.78
N SER A 11 -4.72 -6.36 -6.42
CA SER A 11 -4.52 -7.73 -5.94
C SER A 11 -3.05 -8.15 -5.98
N VAL A 12 -2.27 -7.69 -6.98
CA VAL A 12 -0.82 -7.89 -7.01
C VAL A 12 -0.14 -7.15 -5.85
N MET A 13 -0.57 -5.90 -5.56
CA MET A 13 -0.04 -5.14 -4.42
C MET A 13 -0.34 -5.84 -3.09
N GLU A 14 -1.55 -6.39 -2.93
CA GLU A 14 -1.92 -7.17 -1.74
C GLU A 14 -1.09 -8.45 -1.65
N ALA A 15 -0.88 -9.15 -2.77
CA ALA A 15 -0.04 -10.34 -2.81
C ALA A 15 1.40 -10.06 -2.32
N ILE A 16 2.00 -8.96 -2.76
CA ILE A 16 3.33 -8.56 -2.26
C ILE A 16 3.27 -8.25 -0.76
N GLN A 17 2.20 -7.63 -0.26
CA GLN A 17 2.05 -7.34 1.18
C GLN A 17 1.98 -8.61 2.05
N PHE A 18 1.49 -9.74 1.55
CA PHE A 18 1.53 -11.01 2.27
C PHE A 18 2.97 -11.43 2.60
N LEU A 19 3.92 -11.12 1.72
CA LEU A 19 5.33 -11.45 1.91
C LEU A 19 6.02 -10.62 3.02
N ARG A 20 5.33 -9.62 3.57
CA ARG A 20 5.85 -8.80 4.66
C ARG A 20 6.11 -9.60 5.93
N SER A 21 5.24 -10.54 6.26
CA SER A 21 5.30 -11.31 7.51
C SER A 21 4.41 -12.54 7.46
N GLY A 22 4.90 -13.65 8.00
CA GLY A 22 4.12 -14.88 8.21
C GLY A 22 3.06 -14.76 9.33
N SER A 23 3.05 -13.69 10.11
CA SER A 23 2.11 -13.52 11.22
C SER A 23 0.67 -13.32 10.75
N PRO A 24 -0.34 -13.95 11.41
CA PRO A 24 -1.77 -13.70 11.14
C PRO A 24 -2.16 -12.22 11.21
N ALA A 25 -1.48 -11.45 12.06
CA ALA A 25 -1.67 -10.00 12.14
C ALA A 25 -1.43 -9.27 10.82
N ASN A 26 -0.55 -9.78 9.95
CA ASN A 26 -0.34 -9.23 8.61
C ASN A 26 -1.57 -9.41 7.73
N ILE A 27 -2.20 -10.59 7.79
CA ILE A 27 -3.43 -10.89 7.05
C ILE A 27 -4.55 -9.93 7.48
N TYR A 28 -4.73 -9.74 8.78
CA TYR A 28 -5.75 -8.84 9.32
C TYR A 28 -5.50 -7.38 8.90
N ASN A 29 -4.24 -6.96 8.85
CA ASN A 29 -3.88 -5.64 8.37
C ASN A 29 -4.23 -5.45 6.89
N ILE A 30 -3.98 -6.45 6.02
CA ILE A 30 -4.32 -6.41 4.59
C ILE A 30 -5.85 -6.38 4.42
N ALA A 31 -6.59 -7.25 5.12
CA ALA A 31 -8.06 -7.27 5.07
C ALA A 31 -8.67 -5.92 5.49
N ARG A 32 -8.11 -5.26 6.50
CA ARG A 32 -8.54 -3.93 6.96
C ARG A 32 -8.23 -2.81 5.96
N LEU A 33 -7.19 -2.96 5.13
CA LEU A 33 -6.89 -1.96 4.10
C LEU A 33 -8.01 -1.87 3.05
N ARG A 34 -8.75 -2.94 2.82
CA ARG A 34 -9.92 -2.97 1.92
C ARG A 34 -11.12 -2.18 2.46
N ASP A 35 -11.21 -2.02 3.78
CA ASP A 35 -12.33 -1.35 4.46
C ASP A 35 -12.15 0.17 4.59
N ARG A 36 -11.18 0.77 3.93
CA ARG A 36 -10.93 2.22 3.98
C ARG A 36 -11.95 3.06 3.19
N THR A 37 -13.14 2.54 2.96
CA THR A 37 -14.24 3.31 2.41
C THR A 37 -14.78 4.26 3.48
N LEU A 38 -15.02 5.52 3.09
CA LEU A 38 -15.58 6.59 3.91
C LEU A 38 -17.04 6.34 4.35
N THR A 39 -17.52 5.11 4.31
CA THR A 39 -18.90 4.76 4.63
C THR A 39 -19.02 4.30 6.07
N PHE A 40 -20.10 4.74 6.74
CA PHE A 40 -20.44 4.38 8.12
C PHE A 40 -20.73 2.88 8.34
N PHE A 41 -20.79 2.10 7.27
CA PHE A 41 -21.00 0.65 7.30
C PHE A 41 -19.75 -0.02 6.76
N SER A 42 -18.87 -0.41 7.65
CA SER A 42 -17.71 -1.23 7.31
C SER A 42 -18.11 -2.68 7.11
N ASN A 43 -17.60 -3.33 6.08
CA ASN A 43 -17.69 -4.78 5.95
C ASN A 43 -17.00 -5.43 7.16
N SER A 44 -17.45 -6.64 7.55
CA SER A 44 -16.73 -7.34 8.60
C SER A 44 -15.30 -7.67 8.14
N LEU A 45 -14.37 -7.73 9.10
CA LEU A 45 -12.99 -8.16 8.83
C LEU A 45 -12.99 -9.54 8.13
N TYR A 46 -13.91 -10.40 8.53
CA TYR A 46 -14.12 -11.73 7.95
C TYR A 46 -14.48 -11.66 6.47
N ASP A 47 -15.46 -10.85 6.10
CA ASP A 47 -15.90 -10.73 4.69
C ASP A 47 -14.77 -10.20 3.81
N ASN A 48 -14.03 -9.20 4.27
CA ASN A 48 -12.86 -8.69 3.56
C ASN A 48 -11.75 -9.73 3.41
N PHE A 49 -11.55 -10.57 4.43
CA PHE A 49 -10.58 -11.66 4.43
C PHE A 49 -10.98 -12.75 3.43
N ILE A 50 -12.23 -13.26 3.48
CA ILE A 50 -12.72 -14.31 2.58
C ILE A 50 -12.70 -13.83 1.12
N CYS A 51 -12.96 -12.55 0.86
CA CYS A 51 -12.89 -11.98 -0.49
C CYS A 51 -11.45 -11.94 -1.09
N MET A 52 -10.40 -12.25 -0.31
CA MET A 52 -9.04 -12.37 -0.83
C MET A 52 -8.75 -13.69 -1.52
N PHE A 53 -9.55 -14.73 -1.24
CA PHE A 53 -9.37 -16.04 -1.86
C PHE A 53 -9.94 -16.09 -3.27
N PRO A 54 -9.32 -16.85 -4.19
CA PRO A 54 -9.93 -17.19 -5.48
C PRO A 54 -11.26 -17.91 -5.27
N LYS A 55 -12.27 -17.57 -6.09
CA LYS A 55 -13.61 -18.18 -6.00
C LYS A 55 -13.78 -19.44 -6.86
N GLU A 56 -12.71 -19.93 -7.48
CA GLU A 56 -12.79 -21.00 -8.49
C GLU A 56 -12.65 -22.41 -7.91
N ASP A 57 -12.16 -22.54 -6.65
CA ASP A 57 -11.94 -23.83 -6.00
C ASP A 57 -12.74 -23.94 -4.69
N ASP A 58 -13.21 -25.15 -4.36
CA ASP A 58 -13.82 -25.48 -3.07
C ASP A 58 -12.84 -25.31 -1.88
N LYS A 59 -11.56 -25.12 -2.18
CA LYS A 59 -10.50 -24.90 -1.18
C LYS A 59 -10.08 -23.44 -1.14
N LEU A 60 -10.23 -22.83 0.01
CA LEU A 60 -9.70 -21.50 0.26
C LEU A 60 -8.16 -21.57 0.36
N GLN A 61 -7.48 -21.19 -0.72
CA GLN A 61 -6.02 -21.24 -0.76
C GLN A 61 -5.43 -20.04 -1.51
N ILE A 62 -4.39 -19.44 -0.92
CA ILE A 62 -3.52 -18.43 -1.54
C ILE A 62 -2.11 -19.00 -1.54
N LYS A 63 -1.45 -19.01 -2.70
CA LYS A 63 -0.04 -19.40 -2.85
C LYS A 63 0.72 -18.28 -3.52
N LEU A 64 1.80 -17.85 -2.92
CA LEU A 64 2.71 -16.84 -3.43
C LEU A 64 4.12 -17.37 -3.37
N SER A 65 4.92 -17.06 -4.39
CA SER A 65 6.35 -17.40 -4.41
C SER A 65 7.12 -16.33 -5.17
N GLY A 66 8.36 -16.13 -4.78
CA GLY A 66 9.25 -15.18 -5.40
C GLY A 66 10.65 -15.27 -4.82
N GLU A 67 11.41 -14.22 -5.07
CA GLU A 67 12.77 -14.07 -4.56
C GLU A 67 12.92 -12.67 -3.98
N TYR A 68 13.56 -12.54 -2.84
CA TYR A 68 13.88 -11.28 -2.20
C TYR A 68 15.32 -11.33 -1.69
N ASP A 69 16.15 -10.40 -2.13
CA ASP A 69 17.57 -10.32 -1.77
C ASP A 69 18.30 -11.66 -2.03
N SER A 70 18.07 -12.23 -3.23
CA SER A 70 18.62 -13.54 -3.67
C SER A 70 18.21 -14.73 -2.80
N GLN A 71 17.19 -14.58 -1.96
CA GLN A 71 16.62 -15.66 -1.16
C GLN A 71 15.22 -16.03 -1.63
N PRO A 72 14.90 -17.32 -1.74
CA PRO A 72 13.54 -17.73 -2.06
C PRO A 72 12.59 -17.34 -0.94
N VAL A 73 11.44 -16.78 -1.33
CA VAL A 73 10.37 -16.43 -0.41
C VAL A 73 9.06 -17.05 -0.89
N SER A 74 8.31 -17.63 0.03
CA SER A 74 6.97 -18.15 -0.27
C SER A 74 6.00 -17.95 0.87
N TYR A 75 4.73 -17.86 0.52
CA TYR A 75 3.63 -17.78 1.47
C TYR A 75 2.49 -18.67 0.98
N VAL A 76 2.03 -19.55 1.83
CA VAL A 76 0.87 -20.41 1.60
C VAL A 76 -0.11 -20.19 2.72
N LEU A 77 -1.33 -19.77 2.38
CA LEU A 77 -2.46 -19.67 3.29
C LEU A 77 -3.52 -20.65 2.80
N SER A 78 -3.96 -21.54 3.66
CA SER A 78 -4.99 -22.52 3.31
C SER A 78 -5.91 -22.82 4.48
N GLY A 79 -7.17 -23.10 4.21
CA GLY A 79 -8.16 -23.45 5.21
C GLY A 79 -9.51 -23.80 4.62
N THR A 80 -10.46 -23.98 5.49
CA THR A 80 -11.86 -24.31 5.15
C THR A 80 -12.82 -23.35 5.86
N GLU A 81 -13.97 -23.14 5.27
CA GLU A 81 -15.06 -22.38 5.87
C GLU A 81 -16.12 -23.37 6.39
N SER A 82 -16.58 -23.14 7.61
CA SER A 82 -17.63 -23.92 8.26
C SER A 82 -18.59 -22.98 8.97
N LYS A 83 -19.76 -23.51 9.35
CA LYS A 83 -20.71 -22.82 10.23
C LYS A 83 -20.60 -23.40 11.62
N GLU A 84 -20.49 -22.56 12.61
CA GLU A 84 -20.37 -22.95 14.01
C GLU A 84 -21.29 -22.12 14.89
N LEU A 85 -21.78 -22.74 15.96
CA LEU A 85 -22.47 -22.05 17.04
C LEU A 85 -21.43 -21.49 18.00
N ILE A 86 -21.46 -20.18 18.20
CA ILE A 86 -20.57 -19.49 19.13
C ILE A 86 -21.38 -18.91 20.30
N ASP A 87 -20.96 -19.20 21.53
CA ASP A 87 -21.52 -18.57 22.71
C ASP A 87 -21.10 -17.10 22.77
N LEU A 88 -22.07 -16.19 22.69
CA LEU A 88 -21.85 -14.75 22.79
C LEU A 88 -21.20 -14.34 24.12
N ASN A 89 -21.26 -15.18 25.15
CA ASN A 89 -20.59 -14.94 26.41
C ASN A 89 -19.07 -15.12 26.35
N GLU A 90 -18.56 -15.87 25.39
CA GLU A 90 -17.12 -16.07 25.17
C GLU A 90 -16.50 -14.94 24.33
N LEU A 91 -17.29 -14.03 23.79
CA LEU A 91 -16.80 -12.91 22.98
C LEU A 91 -16.05 -11.88 23.82
N ASP A 92 -15.07 -11.24 23.21
CA ASP A 92 -14.36 -10.08 23.75
C ASP A 92 -15.35 -8.96 24.15
N ARG A 93 -14.97 -8.18 25.19
CA ARG A 93 -15.79 -7.08 25.74
C ARG A 93 -16.32 -6.10 24.69
N ILE A 94 -15.65 -5.97 23.55
CA ILE A 94 -16.00 -5.02 22.49
C ILE A 94 -17.05 -5.64 21.59
N ALA A 95 -16.88 -6.88 21.18
CA ALA A 95 -17.88 -7.62 20.43
C ALA A 95 -19.19 -7.76 21.24
N ARG A 96 -19.09 -7.98 22.56
CA ARG A 96 -20.26 -8.01 23.47
C ARG A 96 -21.07 -6.72 23.48
N ARG A 97 -20.46 -5.53 23.32
CA ARG A 97 -21.19 -4.26 23.32
C ARG A 97 -22.09 -4.07 22.09
N GLU A 98 -21.68 -4.64 20.94
CA GLU A 98 -22.51 -4.60 19.73
C GLU A 98 -23.67 -5.59 19.78
N PHE A 99 -23.54 -6.66 20.55
CA PHE A 99 -24.55 -7.71 20.74
C PHE A 99 -25.18 -7.70 22.15
N ALA A 100 -25.15 -6.55 22.84
CA ALA A 100 -25.55 -6.41 24.25
C ALA A 100 -26.98 -6.85 24.56
N GLU A 101 -27.85 -6.96 23.56
CA GLU A 101 -29.25 -7.43 23.71
C GLU A 101 -29.44 -8.92 23.35
N ALA A 102 -28.38 -9.57 22.80
CA ALA A 102 -28.44 -10.97 22.39
C ALA A 102 -27.78 -11.87 23.47
N ASN A 103 -28.59 -12.61 24.22
CA ASN A 103 -28.11 -13.67 25.08
C ASN A 103 -28.26 -15.01 24.36
N GLY A 104 -27.20 -15.84 24.37
CA GLY A 104 -27.25 -17.20 23.84
C GLY A 104 -26.17 -17.50 22.81
N GLU A 105 -26.40 -18.57 22.06
CA GLU A 105 -25.55 -19.00 20.96
C GLU A 105 -25.99 -18.40 19.64
N THR A 106 -25.04 -18.04 18.76
CA THR A 106 -25.32 -17.60 17.42
C THR A 106 -24.53 -18.41 16.40
N GLU A 107 -25.18 -18.80 15.31
CA GLU A 107 -24.52 -19.46 14.19
C GLU A 107 -23.74 -18.42 13.38
N THR A 108 -22.47 -18.68 13.12
CA THR A 108 -21.62 -17.79 12.33
C THR A 108 -20.67 -18.57 11.43
N ASP A 109 -20.27 -17.94 10.33
CA ASP A 109 -19.25 -18.50 9.45
C ASP A 109 -17.87 -18.36 10.13
N VAL A 110 -17.09 -19.43 10.08
CA VAL A 110 -15.75 -19.57 10.67
C VAL A 110 -14.80 -20.07 9.60
N PHE A 111 -13.69 -19.38 9.43
CA PHE A 111 -12.53 -19.87 8.71
C PHE A 111 -11.59 -20.53 9.72
N ASP A 112 -11.18 -21.76 9.44
CA ASP A 112 -10.14 -22.49 10.17
C ASP A 112 -9.07 -22.95 9.19
N GLY A 113 -7.82 -22.60 9.48
CA GLY A 113 -6.74 -22.87 8.55
C GLY A 113 -5.36 -22.55 9.13
N SER A 114 -4.38 -22.53 8.23
CA SER A 114 -3.00 -22.23 8.58
C SER A 114 -2.29 -21.43 7.51
N SER A 115 -1.27 -20.70 7.92
CA SER A 115 -0.30 -20.09 7.01
C SER A 115 1.07 -20.69 7.20
N VAL A 116 1.78 -20.89 6.09
CA VAL A 116 3.19 -21.27 6.04
C VAL A 116 3.93 -20.18 5.29
N TYR A 117 4.86 -19.54 5.96
CA TYR A 117 5.74 -18.51 5.40
C TYR A 117 7.18 -19.03 5.41
N MET A 118 7.86 -18.90 4.29
CA MET A 118 9.27 -19.30 4.13
C MET A 118 10.08 -18.14 3.59
N ILE A 119 11.25 -17.90 4.14
CA ILE A 119 12.25 -16.97 3.61
C ILE A 119 13.64 -17.57 3.83
N GLY A 120 14.37 -17.86 2.74
CA GLY A 120 15.61 -18.64 2.81
C GLY A 120 15.37 -19.98 3.50
N GLU A 121 16.09 -20.24 4.59
CA GLU A 121 15.97 -21.48 5.40
C GLU A 121 14.93 -21.34 6.54
N GLN A 122 14.39 -20.16 6.78
CA GLN A 122 13.43 -19.94 7.87
C GLN A 122 12.02 -20.29 7.44
N THR A 123 11.32 -21.07 8.26
CA THR A 123 9.91 -21.43 8.06
C THR A 123 9.11 -21.03 9.30
N LEU A 124 8.00 -20.33 9.09
CA LEU A 124 7.04 -19.97 10.12
C LEU A 124 5.69 -20.59 9.76
N THR A 125 5.09 -21.32 10.69
CA THR A 125 3.76 -21.88 10.53
C THR A 125 2.86 -21.35 11.65
N GLU A 126 1.71 -20.81 11.27
CA GLU A 126 0.75 -20.21 12.18
C GLU A 126 -0.65 -20.74 11.92
N SER A 127 -1.40 -21.01 12.99
CA SER A 127 -2.83 -21.32 12.90
C SER A 127 -3.65 -20.05 12.81
N ILE A 128 -4.70 -20.06 11.99
CA ILE A 128 -5.57 -18.91 11.75
C ILE A 128 -7.00 -19.37 11.97
N ARG A 129 -7.67 -18.74 12.93
CA ARG A 129 -9.10 -18.91 13.13
C ARG A 129 -9.77 -17.54 13.16
N LEU A 130 -10.73 -17.33 12.29
CA LEU A 130 -11.42 -16.06 12.11
C LEU A 130 -12.91 -16.32 11.89
N ASN A 131 -13.76 -15.53 12.50
CA ASN A 131 -15.22 -15.58 12.29
C ASN A 131 -15.79 -14.18 12.11
N ARG A 132 -17.07 -14.06 11.72
CA ARG A 132 -17.73 -12.77 11.48
C ARG A 132 -17.83 -11.89 12.73
N LEU A 133 -17.74 -12.49 13.93
CA LEU A 133 -17.80 -11.78 15.20
C LEU A 133 -16.42 -11.31 15.65
N THR A 134 -15.34 -11.77 14.99
CA THR A 134 -13.97 -11.35 15.34
C THR A 134 -13.80 -9.85 15.10
N ARG A 135 -13.40 -9.15 16.14
CA ARG A 135 -13.06 -7.72 16.10
C ARG A 135 -11.59 -7.53 16.40
N VAL A 136 -10.89 -6.94 15.47
CA VAL A 136 -9.52 -6.47 15.69
C VAL A 136 -9.60 -4.97 15.94
N THR A 137 -9.52 -4.58 17.21
CA THR A 137 -9.64 -3.18 17.63
C THR A 137 -8.32 -2.43 17.56
N GLY A 138 -8.41 -1.16 17.26
CA GLY A 138 -7.29 -0.24 17.32
C GLY A 138 -6.57 -0.03 15.99
N THR A 139 -5.44 0.64 16.06
CA THR A 139 -4.46 0.83 15.00
C THR A 139 -3.96 -0.51 14.48
N LEU A 140 -3.53 -0.55 13.20
CA LEU A 140 -2.88 -1.71 12.60
C LEU A 140 -1.93 -2.38 13.60
N ILE A 141 -2.04 -3.72 13.74
CA ILE A 141 -1.22 -4.49 14.67
C ILE A 141 0.25 -4.28 14.32
N ARG A 142 1.07 -3.94 15.30
CA ARG A 142 2.50 -3.77 15.09
C ARG A 142 3.13 -5.13 14.80
N LEU A 143 3.74 -5.24 13.63
CA LEU A 143 4.45 -6.42 13.18
C LEU A 143 5.96 -6.22 13.31
N LYS A 144 6.68 -7.32 13.55
CA LYS A 144 8.09 -7.43 13.16
C LYS A 144 8.11 -7.96 11.73
N PRO A 145 8.33 -7.13 10.71
CA PRO A 145 8.35 -7.61 9.34
C PRO A 145 9.63 -8.41 9.07
N GLN A 146 9.51 -9.51 8.34
CA GLN A 146 10.64 -10.22 7.74
C GLN A 146 11.15 -9.45 6.52
N ILE A 147 10.21 -8.93 5.71
CA ILE A 147 10.52 -8.02 4.61
C ILE A 147 9.89 -6.65 4.93
N LYS A 148 10.68 -5.61 4.83
CA LYS A 148 10.23 -4.24 5.10
C LYS A 148 9.41 -3.73 3.92
N ILE A 149 8.10 -3.70 4.06
CA ILE A 149 7.17 -3.26 3.03
C ILE A 149 6.35 -2.09 3.55
N SER A 150 6.36 -0.97 2.82
CA SER A 150 5.46 0.17 3.00
C SER A 150 4.43 0.20 1.88
N TYR A 151 3.18 0.55 2.20
CA TYR A 151 2.10 0.66 1.21
C TYR A 151 1.45 2.03 1.29
N VAL A 152 1.25 2.65 0.14
CA VAL A 152 0.54 3.92 -0.03
C VAL A 152 -0.70 3.68 -0.86
N SER A 153 -1.86 3.79 -0.22
CA SER A 153 -3.15 3.72 -0.91
C SER A 153 -3.45 5.00 -1.70
N PRO A 154 -4.37 4.96 -2.68
CA PRO A 154 -4.78 6.16 -3.42
C PRO A 154 -5.22 7.31 -2.51
N PHE A 155 -5.88 6.99 -1.40
CA PHE A 155 -6.50 7.95 -0.46
C PHE A 155 -5.69 8.19 0.83
N GLU A 156 -4.45 7.69 0.93
CA GLU A 156 -3.64 7.80 2.15
C GLU A 156 -3.41 9.25 2.58
N HIS A 157 -3.37 10.19 1.64
CA HIS A 157 -3.18 11.62 1.88
C HIS A 157 -4.36 12.29 2.62
N LEU A 158 -5.52 11.64 2.70
CA LEU A 158 -6.68 12.10 3.45
C LEU A 158 -6.61 11.72 4.94
N ASN A 159 -5.73 10.79 5.31
CA ASN A 159 -5.53 10.34 6.67
C ASN A 159 -4.51 11.25 7.38
N GLY A 160 -4.84 11.78 8.55
CA GLY A 160 -3.94 12.63 9.35
C GLY A 160 -2.72 11.89 9.90
N ASN A 161 -1.73 12.63 10.43
CA ASN A 161 -0.46 12.16 11.00
C ASN A 161 0.61 11.69 9.98
N ILE A 162 0.81 12.48 8.95
CA ILE A 162 1.77 12.20 7.88
C ILE A 162 3.23 12.46 8.35
N VAL A 163 3.43 13.43 9.25
CA VAL A 163 4.73 14.09 9.47
C VAL A 163 5.53 13.53 10.66
N ASN A 164 4.98 12.66 11.49
CA ASN A 164 5.60 12.21 12.75
C ASN A 164 7.00 11.56 12.61
N ARG A 165 7.29 10.90 11.49
CA ARG A 165 8.62 10.31 11.25
C ARG A 165 9.61 11.33 10.71
N ILE A 166 9.11 12.24 9.90
CA ILE A 166 9.87 13.25 9.16
C ILE A 166 10.58 14.19 10.13
N ILE A 167 9.86 14.68 11.15
CA ILE A 167 10.37 15.69 12.11
C ILE A 167 11.47 15.16 13.03
N LYS A 168 11.56 13.85 13.20
CA LYS A 168 12.54 13.23 14.10
C LYS A 168 13.96 13.16 13.54
N ASN A 169 14.15 13.47 12.26
CA ASN A 169 15.43 13.37 11.58
C ASN A 169 15.56 14.50 10.56
N ASP A 170 16.58 15.36 10.75
CA ASP A 170 16.78 16.53 9.90
C ASP A 170 17.02 16.17 8.42
N ALA A 171 17.70 15.06 8.14
CA ALA A 171 17.91 14.60 6.76
C ALA A 171 16.57 14.20 6.10
N TYR A 172 15.69 13.54 6.83
CA TYR A 172 14.36 13.19 6.34
C TYR A 172 13.50 14.42 6.13
N LYS A 173 13.58 15.37 7.06
CA LYS A 173 12.88 16.65 6.98
C LYS A 173 13.30 17.43 5.74
N LEU A 174 14.60 17.49 5.47
CA LEU A 174 15.13 18.16 4.28
C LEU A 174 14.65 17.54 2.97
N ILE A 175 14.60 16.21 2.89
CA ILE A 175 14.08 15.50 1.70
C ILE A 175 12.61 15.82 1.45
N CYS A 176 11.81 15.81 2.51
CA CYS A 176 10.39 16.16 2.42
C CYS A 176 10.19 17.64 2.05
N LEU A 177 11.01 18.53 2.62
CA LEU A 177 10.95 19.95 2.29
C LEU A 177 11.29 20.19 0.82
N ASN A 178 12.35 19.56 0.28
CA ASN A 178 12.71 19.65 -1.12
C ASN A 178 11.56 19.16 -2.03
N ALA A 179 10.86 18.11 -1.63
CA ALA A 179 9.70 17.61 -2.38
C ALA A 179 8.52 18.61 -2.36
N LEU A 180 8.26 19.27 -1.24
CA LEU A 180 7.22 20.30 -1.13
C LEU A 180 7.55 21.52 -1.97
N GLN A 181 8.81 21.92 -2.01
CA GLN A 181 9.30 23.08 -2.78
C GLN A 181 9.17 22.90 -4.30
N LEU A 182 8.90 21.68 -4.80
CA LEU A 182 8.51 21.45 -6.19
C LEU A 182 7.14 22.06 -6.51
N PHE A 183 6.27 22.20 -5.52
CA PHE A 183 4.94 22.82 -5.66
C PHE A 183 4.92 24.28 -5.27
N ASP A 184 5.62 24.60 -4.18
CA ASP A 184 5.67 25.93 -3.61
C ASP A 184 7.05 26.21 -3.01
N PRO A 185 7.92 26.92 -3.76
CA PRO A 185 9.27 27.25 -3.31
C PRO A 185 9.34 28.13 -2.07
N GLU A 186 8.22 28.76 -1.64
CA GLU A 186 8.16 29.60 -0.45
C GLU A 186 7.86 28.81 0.83
N ILE A 187 7.69 27.48 0.77
CA ILE A 187 7.63 26.62 1.95
C ILE A 187 9.04 26.49 2.55
N GLU A 188 9.19 26.94 3.79
CA GLU A 188 10.49 27.00 4.49
C GLU A 188 10.68 25.86 5.48
N ASP A 189 9.60 25.36 6.09
CA ASP A 189 9.73 24.36 7.15
C ASP A 189 8.46 23.53 7.36
N ILE A 190 8.64 22.36 8.00
CA ILE A 190 7.58 21.44 8.41
C ILE A 190 7.58 21.38 9.94
N MET A 191 6.44 21.63 10.57
CA MET A 191 6.34 21.73 12.03
C MET A 191 5.13 20.96 12.54
N ILE A 192 5.16 20.59 13.82
CA ILE A 192 3.99 20.07 14.55
C ILE A 192 3.76 20.97 15.76
N PHE A 193 2.56 21.48 15.87
CA PHE A 193 2.07 22.17 17.06
C PHE A 193 1.00 21.35 17.76
N ARG A 194 0.81 21.57 19.03
CA ARG A 194 -0.36 21.04 19.73
C ARG A 194 -1.53 22.00 19.55
N SER A 195 -2.70 21.44 19.23
CA SER A 195 -3.93 22.23 19.20
C SER A 195 -4.30 22.68 20.61
N ASP A 196 -4.57 23.96 20.78
CA ASP A 196 -5.00 24.55 22.06
C ASP A 196 -6.36 23.99 22.52
N VAL A 197 -7.20 23.51 21.57
CA VAL A 197 -8.54 23.00 21.87
C VAL A 197 -8.54 21.51 22.21
N SER A 198 -7.78 20.69 21.48
CA SER A 198 -7.87 19.22 21.59
C SER A 198 -6.61 18.58 22.17
N ASN A 199 -5.54 19.35 22.42
CA ASN A 199 -4.21 18.89 22.79
C ASN A 199 -3.63 17.82 21.83
N ARG A 200 -4.19 17.67 20.62
CA ARG A 200 -3.72 16.75 19.59
C ARG A 200 -2.64 17.41 18.74
N PRO A 201 -1.66 16.63 18.25
CA PRO A 201 -0.69 17.15 17.30
C PRO A 201 -1.38 17.57 16.01
N VAL A 202 -1.04 18.76 15.52
CA VAL A 202 -1.50 19.31 14.24
C VAL A 202 -0.26 19.68 13.42
N GLU A 203 -0.26 19.30 12.18
CA GLU A 203 0.83 19.50 11.23
C GLU A 203 0.70 20.87 10.56
N TYR A 204 1.81 21.60 10.48
CA TYR A 204 1.91 22.92 9.89
C TYR A 204 3.06 22.99 8.90
N LEU A 205 2.89 23.79 7.86
CA LEU A 205 3.98 24.25 6.99
C LEU A 205 4.27 25.70 7.28
N LYS A 206 5.56 26.04 7.46
CA LYS A 206 5.99 27.44 7.53
C LYS A 206 6.20 27.96 6.12
N HIS A 207 5.45 28.98 5.77
CA HIS A 207 5.51 29.64 4.47
C HIS A 207 6.05 31.06 4.62
N LYS A 208 6.95 31.47 3.73
CA LYS A 208 7.66 32.75 3.80
C LYS A 208 6.75 33.96 3.93
N ARG A 209 5.65 34.00 3.17
CA ARG A 209 4.70 35.12 3.18
C ARG A 209 3.47 34.90 4.05
N LEU A 210 3.00 33.66 4.13
CA LEU A 210 1.74 33.34 4.82
C LEU A 210 1.93 32.96 6.29
N GLY A 211 3.20 32.82 6.75
CA GLY A 211 3.48 32.35 8.10
C GLY A 211 3.20 30.87 8.30
N ASN A 212 2.79 30.48 9.50
CA ASN A 212 2.51 29.09 9.84
C ASN A 212 1.10 28.71 9.44
N MET A 213 0.95 27.85 8.43
CA MET A 213 -0.33 27.41 7.90
C MET A 213 -0.56 25.93 8.23
N PRO A 214 -1.73 25.53 8.74
CA PRO A 214 -2.06 24.12 8.94
C PRO A 214 -1.96 23.35 7.63
N LEU A 215 -1.40 22.13 7.66
CA LEU A 215 -1.31 21.26 6.48
C LEU A 215 -2.69 20.99 5.86
N SER A 216 -3.75 20.98 6.66
CA SER A 216 -5.13 20.79 6.19
C SER A 216 -5.61 21.87 5.22
N THR A 217 -5.02 23.06 5.23
CA THR A 217 -5.37 24.17 4.32
C THR A 217 -4.71 24.06 2.95
N TYR A 218 -3.71 23.18 2.82
CA TYR A 218 -3.06 22.93 1.54
C TYR A 218 -3.83 21.91 0.69
N GLY A 219 -3.64 21.99 -0.61
CA GLY A 219 -4.25 21.05 -1.56
C GLY A 219 -3.72 19.63 -1.43
N ASP A 220 -4.50 18.68 -1.90
CA ASP A 220 -4.20 17.23 -1.74
C ASP A 220 -2.90 16.78 -2.40
N GLY A 221 -2.44 17.47 -3.47
CA GLY A 221 -1.16 17.19 -4.09
C GLY A 221 0.04 17.36 -3.15
N ILE A 222 0.04 18.42 -2.33
CA ILE A 222 1.07 18.66 -1.31
C ILE A 222 1.03 17.56 -0.24
N LYS A 223 -0.16 17.20 0.23
CA LYS A 223 -0.35 16.13 1.21
C LYS A 223 0.13 14.78 0.64
N LYS A 224 -0.21 14.47 -0.63
CA LYS A 224 0.21 13.23 -1.31
C LYS A 224 1.72 13.13 -1.38
N VAL A 225 2.42 14.20 -1.72
CA VAL A 225 3.89 14.19 -1.80
C VAL A 225 4.54 13.98 -0.45
N LEU A 226 4.00 14.57 0.63
CA LEU A 226 4.46 14.28 1.98
C LEU A 226 4.26 12.82 2.37
N VAL A 227 3.11 12.24 2.03
CA VAL A 227 2.85 10.81 2.23
C VAL A 227 3.87 9.96 1.50
N LEU A 228 4.14 10.26 0.22
CA LEU A 228 5.11 9.52 -0.59
C LEU A 228 6.53 9.63 -0.01
N ALA A 229 6.97 10.83 0.35
CA ALA A 229 8.28 11.04 0.98
C ALA A 229 8.42 10.27 2.30
N ASN A 230 7.41 10.32 3.16
CA ASN A 230 7.38 9.56 4.42
C ASN A 230 7.36 8.03 4.19
N ALA A 231 6.66 7.57 3.15
CA ALA A 231 6.59 6.15 2.80
C ALA A 231 7.93 5.62 2.25
N ILE A 232 8.63 6.40 1.42
CA ILE A 232 9.98 6.08 0.93
C ILE A 232 10.94 5.91 2.11
N ILE A 233 10.97 6.89 3.03
CA ILE A 233 11.79 6.83 4.25
C ILE A 233 11.42 5.58 5.07
N GLY A 234 10.12 5.29 5.19
CA GLY A 234 9.62 4.12 5.90
C GLY A 234 10.02 2.78 5.27
N ALA A 235 10.29 2.77 3.97
CA ALA A 235 10.65 1.60 3.17
C ALA A 235 12.18 1.42 3.00
N THR A 236 13.02 2.24 3.60
CA THR A 236 14.50 2.16 3.47
C THR A 236 14.99 0.72 3.58
N ASP A 237 15.81 0.26 2.63
CA ASP A 237 16.29 -1.12 2.47
C ASP A 237 15.15 -2.13 2.35
N GLY A 238 14.11 -1.81 1.60
CA GLY A 238 12.93 -2.65 1.46
C GLY A 238 12.08 -2.31 0.25
N ILE A 239 10.77 -2.51 0.35
CA ILE A 239 9.82 -2.40 -0.74
C ILE A 239 8.81 -1.28 -0.45
N LEU A 240 8.56 -0.44 -1.45
CA LEU A 240 7.49 0.54 -1.46
C LEU A 240 6.43 0.17 -2.50
N LEU A 241 5.20 0.09 -2.07
CA LEU A 241 4.03 -0.15 -2.92
C LEU A 241 3.23 1.16 -3.01
N ILE A 242 3.00 1.67 -4.22
CA ILE A 242 2.20 2.86 -4.47
C ILE A 242 1.04 2.47 -5.38
N ASP A 243 -0.17 2.55 -4.86
CA ASP A 243 -1.38 2.25 -5.63
C ASP A 243 -1.94 3.55 -6.22
N GLU A 244 -2.21 3.54 -7.52
CA GLU A 244 -2.70 4.68 -8.32
C GLU A 244 -1.89 5.97 -8.04
N ILE A 245 -0.64 5.98 -8.52
CA ILE A 245 0.31 7.09 -8.25
C ILE A 245 -0.22 8.44 -8.71
N GLU A 246 -1.02 8.47 -9.77
CA GLU A 246 -1.63 9.67 -10.35
C GLU A 246 -2.65 10.35 -9.44
N THR A 247 -3.20 9.64 -8.46
CA THR A 247 -4.26 10.17 -7.58
C THR A 247 -3.76 11.37 -6.78
N ALA A 248 -4.52 12.47 -6.83
CA ALA A 248 -4.25 13.74 -6.17
C ALA A 248 -3.04 14.54 -6.72
N ILE A 249 -2.34 14.06 -7.74
CA ILE A 249 -1.21 14.76 -8.36
C ILE A 249 -1.63 15.31 -9.72
N HIS A 250 -1.56 16.61 -9.89
CA HIS A 250 -1.83 17.21 -11.20
C HIS A 250 -0.69 16.90 -12.17
N ARG A 251 -1.02 16.46 -13.41
CA ARG A 251 -0.06 15.99 -14.43
C ARG A 251 1.09 16.95 -14.73
N LYS A 252 0.92 18.26 -14.56
CA LYS A 252 2.01 19.24 -14.75
C LYS A 252 3.22 19.01 -13.82
N TYR A 253 3.01 18.32 -12.69
CA TYR A 253 4.06 18.03 -11.71
C TYR A 253 4.64 16.62 -11.84
N TYR A 254 4.15 15.78 -12.77
CA TYR A 254 4.59 14.38 -12.88
C TYR A 254 6.10 14.26 -13.05
N ASN A 255 6.70 15.02 -13.97
CA ASN A 255 8.13 14.93 -14.23
C ASN A 255 8.97 15.21 -12.98
N ASP A 256 8.63 16.25 -12.24
CA ASP A 256 9.40 16.66 -11.06
C ASP A 256 9.21 15.68 -9.91
N ILE A 257 7.96 15.27 -9.66
CA ILE A 257 7.62 14.32 -8.59
C ILE A 257 8.20 12.94 -8.87
N PHE A 258 8.09 12.44 -10.10
CA PHE A 258 8.59 11.11 -10.43
C PHE A 258 10.13 11.07 -10.40
N ARG A 259 10.81 12.11 -10.85
CA ARG A 259 12.26 12.26 -10.64
C ARG A 259 12.63 12.28 -9.17
N PHE A 260 11.86 13.00 -8.35
CA PHE A 260 12.06 13.00 -6.90
C PHE A 260 11.89 11.58 -6.32
N ILE A 261 10.80 10.86 -6.66
CA ILE A 261 10.53 9.49 -6.18
C ILE A 261 11.67 8.54 -6.57
N VAL A 262 12.06 8.52 -7.85
CA VAL A 262 13.12 7.64 -8.35
C VAL A 262 14.45 7.94 -7.66
N LYS A 263 14.83 9.21 -7.54
CA LYS A 263 16.06 9.63 -6.85
C LYS A 263 16.04 9.25 -5.36
N ALA A 264 14.91 9.47 -4.68
CA ALA A 264 14.78 9.13 -3.27
C ALA A 264 14.79 7.61 -3.06
N CYS A 265 14.09 6.84 -3.88
CA CYS A 265 14.12 5.37 -3.83
C CYS A 265 15.54 4.82 -4.03
N HIS A 266 16.29 5.36 -4.99
CA HIS A 266 17.69 5.00 -5.18
C HIS A 266 18.55 5.35 -3.97
N THR A 267 18.36 6.54 -3.37
CA THR A 267 19.13 7.00 -2.19
C THR A 267 18.90 6.11 -0.97
N PHE A 268 17.66 5.62 -0.79
CA PHE A 268 17.26 4.82 0.35
C PHE A 268 17.27 3.31 0.07
N ASN A 269 17.80 2.87 -1.06
CA ASN A 269 17.81 1.47 -1.47
C ASN A 269 16.41 0.84 -1.39
N VAL A 270 15.43 1.48 -2.04
CA VAL A 270 14.02 1.06 -2.05
C VAL A 270 13.64 0.52 -3.41
N GLN A 271 13.17 -0.73 -3.46
CA GLN A 271 12.48 -1.27 -4.62
C GLN A 271 11.03 -0.74 -4.61
N VAL A 272 10.59 -0.11 -5.71
CA VAL A 272 9.24 0.44 -5.78
C VAL A 272 8.38 -0.29 -6.79
N PHE A 273 7.15 -0.65 -6.37
CA PHE A 273 6.09 -1.14 -7.25
C PHE A 273 4.99 -0.08 -7.32
N ILE A 274 4.65 0.32 -8.53
CA ILE A 274 3.69 1.39 -8.77
C ILE A 274 2.57 0.83 -9.64
N THR A 275 1.31 1.05 -9.25
CA THR A 275 0.18 0.86 -10.16
C THR A 275 -0.25 2.18 -10.75
N THR A 276 -0.71 2.15 -11.99
CA THR A 276 -1.32 3.28 -12.66
C THR A 276 -2.24 2.81 -13.80
N HIS A 277 -3.24 3.62 -14.10
CA HIS A 277 -4.04 3.51 -15.31
C HIS A 277 -3.87 4.72 -16.24
N SER A 278 -3.04 5.72 -15.83
CA SER A 278 -2.74 6.91 -16.61
C SER A 278 -1.55 6.68 -17.54
N ILE A 279 -1.78 6.92 -18.82
CA ILE A 279 -0.73 6.84 -19.83
C ILE A 279 0.31 7.94 -19.62
N GLU A 280 -0.12 9.13 -19.17
CA GLU A 280 0.75 10.25 -18.86
C GLU A 280 1.65 9.95 -17.64
N ALA A 281 1.15 9.18 -16.68
CA ALA A 281 1.96 8.74 -15.55
C ALA A 281 3.03 7.73 -16.00
N ILE A 282 2.68 6.81 -16.92
CA ILE A 282 3.64 5.88 -17.52
C ILE A 282 4.73 6.66 -18.26
N ASP A 283 4.35 7.58 -19.13
CA ASP A 283 5.30 8.41 -19.89
C ASP A 283 6.20 9.23 -18.96
N GLY A 284 5.63 9.84 -17.94
CA GLY A 284 6.39 10.60 -16.94
C GLY A 284 7.38 9.75 -16.14
N LEU A 285 7.02 8.50 -15.78
CA LEU A 285 7.94 7.57 -15.12
C LEU A 285 9.06 7.12 -16.06
N LEU A 286 8.75 6.75 -17.31
CA LEU A 286 9.74 6.39 -18.31
C LEU A 286 10.71 7.55 -18.57
N ALA A 287 10.24 8.79 -18.65
CA ALA A 287 11.04 9.99 -18.85
C ALA A 287 12.00 10.31 -17.67
N THR A 288 11.94 9.58 -16.55
CA THR A 288 12.93 9.71 -15.47
C THR A 288 14.27 9.08 -15.80
N GLN A 289 14.32 8.22 -16.84
CA GLN A 289 15.53 7.55 -17.29
C GLN A 289 16.01 8.11 -18.64
N ASP A 290 17.31 8.05 -18.84
CA ASP A 290 17.96 8.37 -20.11
C ASP A 290 18.20 7.08 -20.89
N TYR A 291 17.33 6.80 -21.86
CA TYR A 291 17.40 5.59 -22.69
C TYR A 291 18.34 5.70 -23.89
N ASP A 292 18.90 6.87 -24.18
CA ASP A 292 19.87 7.07 -25.28
C ASP A 292 21.23 6.47 -24.92
N ILE A 293 21.54 6.36 -23.63
CA ILE A 293 22.78 5.77 -23.14
C ILE A 293 22.62 4.24 -23.08
N GLN A 294 23.12 3.53 -24.10
CA GLN A 294 23.01 2.06 -24.19
C GLN A 294 23.68 1.28 -23.04
N SER A 295 24.67 1.87 -22.38
CA SER A 295 25.40 1.24 -21.27
C SER A 295 24.69 1.35 -19.92
N LYS A 296 23.57 2.07 -19.84
CA LYS A 296 22.84 2.24 -18.59
C LYS A 296 21.85 1.10 -18.41
N GLU A 297 21.90 0.47 -17.24
CA GLU A 297 20.95 -0.57 -16.85
C GLU A 297 19.52 0.00 -16.88
N ASP A 298 18.57 -0.77 -17.43
CA ASP A 298 17.17 -0.40 -17.44
C ASP A 298 16.55 -0.73 -16.08
N ALA A 299 16.33 0.31 -15.27
CA ALA A 299 15.79 0.15 -13.92
C ALA A 299 14.26 0.11 -13.87
N ILE A 300 13.57 0.28 -15.03
CA ILE A 300 12.11 0.26 -15.09
C ILE A 300 11.63 -0.98 -15.83
N THR A 301 10.78 -1.75 -15.16
CA THR A 301 10.05 -2.87 -15.77
C THR A 301 8.58 -2.55 -15.79
N VAL A 302 7.92 -2.70 -16.93
CA VAL A 302 6.48 -2.49 -17.09
C VAL A 302 5.77 -3.82 -17.16
N VAL A 303 4.86 -4.06 -16.21
CA VAL A 303 4.03 -5.26 -16.15
C VAL A 303 2.61 -4.86 -16.54
N THR A 304 2.15 -5.30 -17.71
CA THR A 304 0.77 -5.10 -18.15
C THR A 304 -0.08 -6.27 -17.70
N LEU A 305 -1.20 -5.97 -17.04
CA LEU A 305 -2.19 -6.95 -16.64
C LEU A 305 -3.43 -6.83 -17.50
N ARG A 306 -3.89 -7.95 -18.06
CA ARG A 306 -5.12 -8.05 -18.84
C ARG A 306 -6.01 -9.16 -18.30
N ARG A 307 -7.29 -8.89 -18.15
CA ARG A 307 -8.27 -9.89 -17.70
C ARG A 307 -9.12 -10.37 -18.87
N GLU A 308 -9.07 -11.67 -19.13
CA GLU A 308 -9.89 -12.34 -20.14
C GLU A 308 -10.47 -13.63 -19.57
N ASN A 309 -11.76 -13.89 -19.80
CA ASN A 309 -12.44 -15.14 -19.38
C ASN A 309 -12.17 -15.49 -17.92
N HIS A 310 -12.28 -14.50 -17.01
CA HIS A 310 -12.03 -14.61 -15.57
C HIS A 310 -10.56 -14.89 -15.17
N LYS A 311 -9.64 -15.00 -16.13
CA LYS A 311 -8.19 -15.17 -15.87
C LYS A 311 -7.45 -13.87 -16.12
N THR A 312 -6.44 -13.61 -15.29
CA THR A 312 -5.53 -12.48 -15.47
C THR A 312 -4.25 -12.97 -16.12
N TYR A 313 -3.88 -12.35 -17.20
CA TYR A 313 -2.63 -12.56 -17.94
C TYR A 313 -1.69 -11.39 -17.68
N SER A 314 -0.39 -11.66 -17.69
CA SER A 314 0.62 -10.63 -17.53
C SER A 314 1.57 -10.62 -18.71
N ARG A 315 1.99 -9.42 -19.13
CA ARG A 315 3.07 -9.21 -20.09
C ARG A 315 4.12 -8.33 -19.43
N VAL A 316 5.37 -8.73 -19.50
CA VAL A 316 6.50 -8.03 -18.90
C VAL A 316 7.37 -7.45 -20.01
N LEU A 317 7.61 -6.14 -20.00
CA LEU A 317 8.43 -5.42 -20.95
C LEU A 317 9.44 -4.55 -20.20
N GLN A 318 10.62 -4.39 -20.78
CA GLN A 318 11.62 -3.45 -20.25
C GLN A 318 11.21 -2.00 -20.58
N GLY A 319 11.53 -1.06 -19.69
CA GLY A 319 11.16 0.34 -19.84
C GLY A 319 11.65 0.95 -21.14
N ARG A 320 12.87 0.61 -21.57
CA ARG A 320 13.48 1.02 -22.85
C ARG A 320 12.64 0.58 -24.05
N GLU A 321 12.14 -0.65 -24.02
CA GLU A 321 11.29 -1.18 -25.09
C GLU A 321 9.96 -0.43 -25.15
N VAL A 322 9.33 -0.23 -24.00
CA VAL A 322 8.07 0.52 -23.90
C VAL A 322 8.28 1.96 -24.36
N PHE A 323 9.34 2.65 -23.91
CA PHE A 323 9.65 4.01 -24.27
C PHE A 323 9.78 4.17 -25.80
N LYS A 324 10.62 3.34 -26.45
CA LYS A 324 10.81 3.39 -27.92
C LYS A 324 9.52 3.12 -28.69
N ASN A 325 8.73 2.13 -28.27
CA ASN A 325 7.48 1.78 -28.94
C ASN A 325 6.44 2.89 -28.77
N ARG A 326 6.43 3.59 -27.64
CA ARG A 326 5.54 4.73 -27.43
C ARG A 326 5.93 5.94 -28.27
N GLU A 327 7.22 6.27 -28.34
CA GLU A 327 7.70 7.37 -29.19
C GLU A 327 7.46 7.12 -30.67
N ALA A 328 7.75 5.89 -31.15
CA ALA A 328 7.68 5.58 -32.57
C ALA A 328 6.24 5.35 -33.07
N PHE A 329 5.38 4.74 -32.27
CA PHE A 329 4.08 4.23 -32.72
C PHE A 329 2.90 4.63 -31.84
N GLY A 330 3.10 5.39 -30.77
CA GLY A 330 2.04 5.69 -29.80
C GLY A 330 1.51 4.42 -29.10
N PHE A 331 2.38 3.43 -28.88
CA PHE A 331 2.00 2.11 -28.36
C PHE A 331 1.15 2.19 -27.09
N GLU A 332 -0.02 1.53 -27.11
CA GLU A 332 -0.91 1.46 -25.97
C GLU A 332 -0.48 0.31 -25.05
N VAL A 333 0.25 0.67 -24.02
CA VAL A 333 0.91 -0.29 -23.10
C VAL A 333 -0.04 -0.94 -22.10
N ARG A 334 -1.27 -0.41 -21.96
CA ARG A 334 -2.27 -0.94 -21.02
C ARG A 334 -3.08 -2.11 -21.58
N LEU A 335 -3.01 -2.36 -22.89
CA LEU A 335 -3.75 -3.40 -23.63
C LEU A 335 -2.91 -4.65 -23.87
#